data_a76be6206f701c74e2c442671b9eb449
#
_entry.id   a76be6206f701c74e2c442671b9eb449
#
_cell.length_a   1.000
_cell.length_b   1.000
_cell.length_c   1.000
_cell.angle_alpha   90.00
_cell.angle_beta   90.00
_cell.angle_gamma   90.00
#
_symmetry.space_group_name_H-M   'P 1'
#
loop_
_entity.id
_entity.type
_entity.pdbx_description
1 polymer ?
#
loop_
_entity_poly.entity_id
_entity_poly.type
_entity_poly.pdbx_seq_one_letter_code
_entity_poly.pdbx_strand_id
1 'polypeptide(L)'
;VDLFHDCVKDLSEKIAKMMGINSRIKRMDSLMIEANIRNLSRIELLYSCVARAVKYHHGNHTGIDLSGLEHYTDPDDQNLVIYHSRNIDVDVRTATIINDAEILLDRCQGQYGHVKEHQLLLRCLEEQTVIDDNGKRRLRIKGEESPKPTSLQNPTDPEATFSAKAGKKHIGYAANIVEAVSDGGSVIVDYQYEQNIYSDSR
;
A
#
# COMPACT_ATOMS: atom_id res chain seq x y z
N VAL A 1 -6.77 -17.65 -13.87
CA VAL A 1 -5.79 -18.07 -14.90
C VAL A 1 -5.03 -16.82 -15.31
N ASP A 2 -3.73 -16.78 -15.07
CA ASP A 2 -2.86 -15.68 -15.50
C ASP A 2 -2.33 -15.99 -16.91
N LEU A 3 -3.10 -15.55 -17.92
CA LEU A 3 -2.77 -15.78 -19.34
C LEU A 3 -1.41 -15.21 -19.74
N PHE A 4 -0.99 -14.11 -19.10
CA PHE A 4 0.30 -13.49 -19.40
C PHE A 4 1.46 -14.35 -18.89
N HIS A 5 1.34 -14.87 -17.68
CA HIS A 5 2.33 -15.80 -17.12
C HIS A 5 2.46 -17.07 -17.97
N ASP A 6 1.33 -17.68 -18.36
CA ASP A 6 1.32 -18.87 -19.21
C ASP A 6 1.97 -18.60 -20.58
N CYS A 7 1.67 -17.44 -21.20
CA CYS A 7 2.32 -17.06 -22.47
C CYS A 7 3.83 -16.86 -22.33
N VAL A 8 4.29 -16.22 -21.27
CA VAL A 8 5.73 -16.02 -21.02
C VAL A 8 6.42 -17.36 -20.84
N LYS A 9 5.83 -18.27 -20.09
CA LYS A 9 6.37 -19.61 -19.84
C LYS A 9 6.49 -20.42 -21.15
N ASP A 10 5.44 -20.48 -21.94
CA ASP A 10 5.43 -21.16 -23.23
C ASP A 10 6.48 -20.60 -24.21
N LEU A 11 6.58 -19.26 -24.26
CA LEU A 11 7.56 -18.59 -25.12
C LEU A 11 8.99 -18.87 -24.66
N SER A 12 9.23 -18.80 -23.35
CA SER A 12 10.55 -19.06 -22.76
C SER A 12 11.02 -20.50 -23.00
N GLU A 13 10.12 -21.48 -22.91
CA GLU A 13 10.43 -22.88 -23.21
C GLU A 13 10.83 -23.06 -24.68
N LYS A 14 10.12 -22.39 -25.60
CA LYS A 14 10.45 -22.42 -27.04
C LYS A 14 11.81 -21.78 -27.32
N ILE A 15 12.08 -20.63 -26.71
CA ILE A 15 13.37 -19.93 -26.85
C ILE A 15 14.50 -20.79 -26.28
N ALA A 16 14.34 -21.36 -25.08
CA ALA A 16 15.33 -22.24 -24.47
C ALA A 16 15.68 -23.43 -25.40
N LYS A 17 14.65 -24.03 -26.00
CA LYS A 17 14.85 -25.14 -26.97
C LYS A 17 15.59 -24.69 -28.23
N MET A 18 15.24 -23.52 -28.78
CA MET A 18 15.91 -22.96 -29.96
C MET A 18 17.38 -22.61 -29.68
N MET A 19 17.69 -22.14 -28.48
CA MET A 19 19.05 -21.80 -28.06
C MET A 19 19.86 -22.99 -27.56
N GLY A 20 19.27 -24.20 -27.50
CA GLY A 20 19.94 -25.39 -26.98
C GLY A 20 20.21 -25.30 -25.46
N ILE A 21 19.47 -24.46 -24.72
CA ILE A 21 19.63 -24.30 -23.29
C ILE A 21 19.00 -25.48 -22.57
N ASN A 22 19.83 -26.21 -21.81
CA ASN A 22 19.37 -27.32 -21.01
C ASN A 22 18.76 -26.83 -19.68
N SER A 23 17.48 -27.10 -19.46
CA SER A 23 16.73 -26.69 -18.26
C SER A 23 17.09 -27.45 -16.97
N ARG A 24 18.15 -28.29 -16.99
CA ARG A 24 18.56 -29.03 -15.77
C ARG A 24 19.19 -28.18 -14.70
N ILE A 25 19.86 -27.08 -15.08
CA ILE A 25 20.43 -26.12 -14.15
C ILE A 25 19.53 -24.90 -14.14
N LYS A 26 18.94 -24.59 -12.98
CA LYS A 26 18.12 -23.41 -12.77
C LYS A 26 18.77 -22.53 -11.71
N ARG A 27 18.76 -21.24 -11.95
CA ARG A 27 19.14 -20.21 -10.97
C ARG A 27 17.89 -19.39 -10.63
N MET A 28 17.68 -19.13 -9.34
CA MET A 28 16.64 -18.23 -8.87
C MET A 28 17.29 -17.00 -8.28
N ASP A 29 16.74 -15.84 -8.58
CA ASP A 29 17.13 -14.56 -8.02
C ASP A 29 15.88 -13.73 -7.68
N SER A 30 15.98 -12.92 -6.62
CA SER A 30 14.90 -12.07 -6.14
C SER A 30 15.27 -10.62 -6.31
N LEU A 31 14.47 -9.89 -7.08
CA LEU A 31 14.60 -8.46 -7.31
C LEU A 31 13.56 -7.70 -6.49
N MET A 32 14.00 -6.65 -5.79
CA MET A 32 13.08 -5.70 -5.17
C MET A 32 12.56 -4.73 -6.22
N ILE A 33 11.23 -4.68 -6.37
CA ILE A 33 10.54 -3.74 -7.25
C ILE A 33 9.92 -2.67 -6.40
N GLU A 34 10.35 -1.42 -6.56
CA GLU A 34 9.74 -0.28 -5.89
C GLU A 34 8.39 0.05 -6.52
N ALA A 35 7.37 0.21 -5.67
CA ALA A 35 6.08 0.71 -6.12
C ALA A 35 6.22 2.17 -6.55
N ASN A 36 5.57 2.54 -7.65
CA ASN A 36 5.55 3.93 -8.13
C ASN A 36 4.56 4.77 -7.32
N ILE A 37 4.81 4.85 -6.01
CA ILE A 37 4.00 5.61 -5.06
C ILE A 37 4.88 6.54 -4.23
N ARG A 38 4.30 7.63 -3.77
CA ARG A 38 4.97 8.52 -2.83
C ARG A 38 5.01 7.88 -1.43
N ASN A 39 6.14 8.00 -0.75
CA ASN A 39 6.25 7.67 0.67
C ASN A 39 5.48 8.71 1.48
N LEU A 40 4.51 8.26 2.25
CA LEU A 40 3.67 9.10 3.08
C LEU A 40 4.12 9.03 4.55
N SER A 41 4.14 10.16 5.23
CA SER A 41 4.15 10.22 6.68
C SER A 41 2.81 9.71 7.25
N ARG A 42 2.76 9.43 8.54
CA ARG A 42 1.52 8.93 9.18
C ARG A 42 0.35 9.91 9.06
N ILE A 43 0.60 11.21 9.19
CA ILE A 43 -0.43 12.24 9.00
C ILE A 43 -0.91 12.29 7.55
N GLU A 44 0.02 12.23 6.59
CA GLU A 44 -0.32 12.21 5.16
C GLU A 44 -1.11 10.96 4.78
N LEU A 45 -0.78 9.81 5.36
CA LEU A 45 -1.50 8.57 5.14
C LEU A 45 -2.95 8.66 5.66
N LEU A 46 -3.13 9.10 6.92
CA LEU A 46 -4.45 9.31 7.52
C LEU A 46 -5.27 10.31 6.70
N TYR A 47 -4.70 11.48 6.41
CA TYR A 47 -5.35 12.48 5.57
C TYR A 47 -5.79 11.92 4.23
N SER A 48 -4.90 11.18 3.55
CA SER A 48 -5.20 10.62 2.24
C SER A 48 -6.35 9.61 2.27
N CYS A 49 -6.46 8.80 3.34
CA CYS A 49 -7.55 7.85 3.50
C CYS A 49 -8.88 8.56 3.75
N VAL A 50 -8.91 9.57 4.64
CA VAL A 50 -10.12 10.38 4.91
C VAL A 50 -10.55 11.13 3.66
N ALA A 51 -9.62 11.82 3.00
CA ALA A 51 -9.91 12.58 1.78
C ALA A 51 -10.48 11.71 0.66
N ARG A 52 -9.99 10.47 0.50
CA ARG A 52 -10.55 9.52 -0.48
C ARG A 52 -11.99 9.14 -0.14
N ALA A 53 -12.29 8.84 1.12
CA ALA A 53 -13.64 8.48 1.55
C ALA A 53 -14.61 9.68 1.40
N VAL A 54 -14.20 10.90 1.79
CA VAL A 54 -15.00 12.12 1.59
C VAL A 54 -15.25 12.38 0.09
N LYS A 55 -14.19 12.32 -0.74
CA LYS A 55 -14.31 12.49 -2.19
C LYS A 55 -15.21 11.44 -2.84
N TYR A 56 -15.21 10.21 -2.34
CA TYR A 56 -16.14 9.16 -2.78
C TYR A 56 -17.59 9.58 -2.55
N HIS A 57 -17.94 10.03 -1.33
CA HIS A 57 -19.30 10.47 -1.02
C HIS A 57 -19.73 11.71 -1.80
N HIS A 58 -18.83 12.69 -1.92
CA HIS A 58 -19.08 13.91 -2.70
C HIS A 58 -19.30 13.58 -4.17
N GLY A 59 -18.44 12.78 -4.79
CA GLY A 59 -18.50 12.44 -6.22
C GLY A 59 -19.67 11.53 -6.60
N ASN A 60 -20.10 10.65 -5.69
CA ASN A 60 -21.22 9.72 -5.94
C ASN A 60 -22.56 10.23 -5.40
N HIS A 61 -22.62 11.44 -4.85
CA HIS A 61 -23.85 12.04 -4.31
C HIS A 61 -24.63 11.11 -3.40
N THR A 62 -23.93 10.45 -2.46
CA THR A 62 -24.48 9.39 -1.63
C THR A 62 -25.52 9.85 -0.60
N GLY A 63 -25.69 11.15 -0.43
CA GLY A 63 -26.61 11.74 0.57
C GLY A 63 -26.05 11.77 2.00
N ILE A 64 -24.81 11.32 2.21
CA ILE A 64 -24.14 11.46 3.51
C ILE A 64 -23.85 12.94 3.77
N ASP A 65 -24.16 13.40 4.98
CA ASP A 65 -23.83 14.75 5.42
C ASP A 65 -22.30 14.91 5.54
N LEU A 66 -21.74 15.79 4.72
CA LEU A 66 -20.29 16.10 4.71
C LEU A 66 -19.99 17.43 5.40
N SER A 67 -20.94 18.04 6.11
CA SER A 67 -20.75 19.31 6.81
C SER A 67 -19.52 19.25 7.73
N GLY A 68 -18.61 20.21 7.55
CA GLY A 68 -17.32 20.26 8.26
C GLY A 68 -16.20 19.38 7.69
N LEU A 69 -16.50 18.53 6.68
CA LEU A 69 -15.52 17.68 6.01
C LEU A 69 -15.23 18.12 4.56
N GLU A 70 -15.85 19.19 4.08
CA GLU A 70 -15.74 19.66 2.69
C GLU A 70 -14.31 20.05 2.32
N HIS A 71 -13.51 20.50 3.30
CA HIS A 71 -12.11 20.88 3.09
C HIS A 71 -11.24 19.73 2.56
N TYR A 72 -11.62 18.46 2.80
CA TYR A 72 -10.91 17.31 2.21
C TYR A 72 -11.05 17.21 0.68
N THR A 73 -11.98 17.95 0.09
CA THR A 73 -12.13 18.06 -1.37
C THR A 73 -11.27 19.17 -1.95
N ASP A 74 -10.80 20.11 -1.11
CA ASP A 74 -9.99 21.24 -1.52
C ASP A 74 -8.52 20.83 -1.79
N PRO A 75 -7.99 21.11 -2.99
CA PRO A 75 -6.58 20.87 -3.30
C PRO A 75 -5.61 21.67 -2.42
N ASP A 76 -5.99 22.85 -1.95
CA ASP A 76 -5.13 23.71 -1.14
C ASP A 76 -4.95 23.13 0.27
N ASP A 77 -6.00 22.59 0.89
CA ASP A 77 -5.89 21.90 2.18
C ASP A 77 -5.05 20.61 2.01
N GLN A 78 -5.25 19.87 0.94
CA GLN A 78 -4.44 18.71 0.62
C GLN A 78 -2.97 19.07 0.47
N ASN A 79 -2.65 20.14 -0.25
CA ASN A 79 -1.28 20.61 -0.44
C ASN A 79 -0.64 21.04 0.88
N LEU A 80 -1.38 21.71 1.75
CA LEU A 80 -0.92 22.12 3.08
C LEU A 80 -0.45 20.90 3.89
N VAL A 81 -1.24 19.85 3.96
CA VAL A 81 -0.91 18.63 4.73
C VAL A 81 0.20 17.83 4.09
N ILE A 82 0.16 17.65 2.77
CA ILE A 82 1.08 16.76 2.06
C ILE A 82 2.44 17.40 1.78
N TYR A 83 2.48 18.69 1.45
CA TYR A 83 3.72 19.34 1.02
C TYR A 83 4.25 20.38 2.02
N HIS A 84 3.39 20.92 2.88
CA HIS A 84 3.73 22.00 3.80
C HIS A 84 3.47 21.64 5.28
N SER A 85 3.56 20.35 5.63
CA SER A 85 3.31 19.85 6.98
C SER A 85 4.15 20.52 8.08
N ARG A 86 5.30 21.11 7.74
CA ARG A 86 6.16 21.87 8.67
C ARG A 86 5.49 23.18 9.17
N ASN A 87 4.50 23.67 8.47
CA ASN A 87 3.79 24.92 8.76
C ASN A 87 2.52 24.71 9.59
N ILE A 88 2.21 23.47 9.97
CA ILE A 88 1.04 23.11 10.76
C ILE A 88 1.48 22.46 12.08
N ASP A 89 0.65 22.58 13.11
CA ASP A 89 0.79 21.77 14.32
C ASP A 89 0.35 20.33 13.98
N VAL A 90 1.34 19.47 13.83
CA VAL A 90 1.13 18.08 13.37
C VAL A 90 0.28 17.29 14.35
N ASP A 91 0.43 17.52 15.66
CA ASP A 91 -0.31 16.77 16.67
C ASP A 91 -1.78 17.19 16.69
N VAL A 92 -2.05 18.49 16.68
CA VAL A 92 -3.41 19.04 16.62
C VAL A 92 -4.09 18.61 15.31
N ARG A 93 -3.41 18.76 14.16
CA ARG A 93 -3.97 18.38 12.87
C ARG A 93 -4.24 16.88 12.78
N THR A 94 -3.36 16.04 13.31
CA THR A 94 -3.57 14.60 13.34
C THR A 94 -4.78 14.21 14.19
N ALA A 95 -4.94 14.82 15.36
CA ALA A 95 -6.12 14.60 16.21
C ALA A 95 -7.42 15.02 15.50
N THR A 96 -7.39 16.14 14.76
CA THR A 96 -8.52 16.58 13.93
C THR A 96 -8.86 15.55 12.86
N ILE A 97 -7.87 15.08 12.09
CA ILE A 97 -8.08 14.08 11.01
C ILE A 97 -8.68 12.78 11.58
N ILE A 98 -8.21 12.32 12.73
CA ILE A 98 -8.76 11.13 13.38
C ILE A 98 -10.23 11.36 13.78
N ASN A 99 -10.54 12.49 14.38
CA ASN A 99 -11.91 12.85 14.76
C ASN A 99 -12.83 12.95 13.53
N ASP A 100 -12.35 13.57 12.46
CA ASP A 100 -13.10 13.69 11.20
C ASP A 100 -13.38 12.32 10.57
N ALA A 101 -12.41 11.40 10.66
CA ALA A 101 -12.59 10.02 10.23
C ALA A 101 -13.72 9.30 11.03
N GLU A 102 -13.73 9.48 12.35
CA GLU A 102 -14.77 8.90 13.20
C GLU A 102 -16.15 9.51 12.89
N ILE A 103 -16.23 10.84 12.74
CA ILE A 103 -17.46 11.53 12.34
C ILE A 103 -17.99 10.98 11.00
N LEU A 104 -17.12 10.81 10.01
CA LEU A 104 -17.53 10.26 8.71
C LEU A 104 -18.05 8.83 8.83
N LEU A 105 -17.34 7.97 9.58
CA LEU A 105 -17.76 6.58 9.79
C LEU A 105 -19.07 6.47 10.56
N ASP A 106 -19.29 7.30 11.58
CA ASP A 106 -20.54 7.36 12.33
C ASP A 106 -21.72 7.79 11.45
N ARG A 107 -21.53 8.80 10.60
CA ARG A 107 -22.54 9.23 9.63
C ARG A 107 -22.89 8.16 8.61
N CYS A 108 -21.93 7.33 8.25
CA CYS A 108 -22.12 6.21 7.31
C CYS A 108 -22.82 5.00 7.93
N GLN A 109 -22.88 4.87 9.27
CA GLN A 109 -23.55 3.78 9.99
C GLN A 109 -23.24 2.38 9.48
N GLY A 110 -21.99 2.15 9.01
CA GLY A 110 -21.54 0.87 8.46
C GLY A 110 -22.05 0.51 7.07
N GLN A 111 -22.86 1.35 6.43
CA GLN A 111 -23.48 1.05 5.13
C GLN A 111 -22.48 0.87 3.98
N TYR A 112 -21.30 1.47 4.11
CA TYR A 112 -20.27 1.51 3.05
C TYR A 112 -19.09 0.59 3.30
N GLY A 113 -19.21 -0.41 4.15
CA GLY A 113 -18.13 -1.37 4.46
C GLY A 113 -17.62 -2.18 3.26
N HIS A 114 -18.41 -2.26 2.17
CA HIS A 114 -18.01 -2.89 0.91
C HIS A 114 -17.23 -1.95 -0.03
N VAL A 115 -17.20 -0.66 0.25
CA VAL A 115 -16.53 0.35 -0.57
C VAL A 115 -15.04 0.37 -0.24
N LYS A 116 -14.20 0.33 -1.28
CA LYS A 116 -12.73 0.27 -1.15
C LYS A 116 -12.17 1.42 -0.30
N GLU A 117 -12.66 2.63 -0.50
CA GLU A 117 -12.24 3.84 0.23
C GLU A 117 -12.52 3.73 1.73
N HIS A 118 -13.66 3.15 2.11
CA HIS A 118 -14.00 2.87 3.50
C HIS A 118 -13.16 1.76 4.11
N GLN A 119 -12.92 0.69 3.36
CA GLN A 119 -12.05 -0.41 3.81
C GLN A 119 -10.62 0.10 4.07
N LEU A 120 -10.10 0.95 3.20
CA LEU A 120 -8.78 1.57 3.38
C LEU A 120 -8.75 2.52 4.58
N LEU A 121 -9.80 3.29 4.81
CA LEU A 121 -9.91 4.17 5.97
C LEU A 121 -9.94 3.37 7.27
N LEU A 122 -10.77 2.34 7.35
CA LEU A 122 -10.86 1.44 8.52
C LEU A 122 -9.53 0.77 8.80
N ARG A 123 -8.90 0.17 7.77
CA ARG A 123 -7.58 -0.43 7.87
C ARG A 123 -6.52 0.56 8.37
N CYS A 124 -6.51 1.77 7.82
CA CYS A 124 -5.57 2.81 8.24
C CYS A 124 -5.77 3.18 9.73
N LEU A 125 -7.02 3.35 10.18
CA LEU A 125 -7.31 3.64 11.58
C LEU A 125 -6.90 2.48 12.51
N GLU A 126 -7.20 1.24 12.15
CA GLU A 126 -6.80 0.05 12.93
C GLU A 126 -5.28 -0.08 13.05
N GLU A 127 -4.56 0.14 11.96
CA GLU A 127 -3.11 -0.01 11.93
C GLU A 127 -2.35 1.16 12.58
N GLN A 128 -2.85 2.40 12.45
CA GLN A 128 -2.12 3.61 12.86
C GLN A 128 -2.56 4.17 14.21
N THR A 129 -3.71 3.74 14.74
CA THR A 129 -4.30 4.33 15.95
C THR A 129 -4.61 3.30 17.02
N VAL A 130 -4.85 3.76 18.22
CA VAL A 130 -5.38 2.99 19.36
C VAL A 130 -6.48 3.80 20.05
N ILE A 131 -7.35 3.08 20.75
CA ILE A 131 -8.31 3.72 21.68
C ILE A 131 -7.64 3.78 23.05
N ASP A 132 -7.58 4.97 23.65
CA ASP A 132 -7.02 5.18 24.98
C ASP A 132 -8.00 4.77 26.10
N ASP A 133 -7.53 4.84 27.34
CA ASP A 133 -8.32 4.47 28.51
C ASP A 133 -9.59 5.33 28.71
N ASN A 134 -9.68 6.49 28.05
CA ASN A 134 -10.85 7.37 28.05
C ASN A 134 -11.81 7.07 26.87
N GLY A 135 -11.54 6.04 26.09
CA GLY A 135 -12.32 5.70 24.90
C GLY A 135 -12.06 6.59 23.70
N LYS A 136 -11.02 7.45 23.74
CA LYS A 136 -10.68 8.36 22.65
C LYS A 136 -9.62 7.74 21.73
N ARG A 137 -9.82 7.83 20.42
CA ARG A 137 -8.84 7.36 19.43
C ARG A 137 -7.68 8.35 19.31
N ARG A 138 -6.46 7.81 19.30
CA ARG A 138 -5.22 8.57 19.11
C ARG A 138 -4.21 7.78 18.29
N LEU A 139 -3.19 8.45 17.78
CA LEU A 139 -2.06 7.76 17.15
C LEU A 139 -1.35 6.81 18.13
N ARG A 140 -0.89 5.68 17.61
CA ARG A 140 0.06 4.82 18.33
C ARG A 140 1.37 5.58 18.55
N ILE A 141 1.91 5.52 19.76
CA ILE A 141 3.20 6.09 20.11
C ILE A 141 4.32 5.04 20.00
N LYS A 142 5.58 5.51 20.01
CA LYS A 142 6.74 4.63 20.01
C LYS A 142 6.75 3.76 21.28
N GLY A 143 6.84 2.44 21.11
CA GLY A 143 6.78 1.46 22.22
C GLY A 143 5.46 0.71 22.31
N GLU A 144 4.39 1.20 21.68
CA GLU A 144 3.20 0.42 21.38
C GLU A 144 3.45 -0.50 20.19
N GLU A 145 2.52 -1.44 19.92
CA GLU A 145 2.68 -2.36 18.79
C GLU A 145 2.97 -1.59 17.50
N SER A 146 4.14 -1.84 16.92
CA SER A 146 4.56 -1.17 15.69
C SER A 146 3.73 -1.66 14.52
N PRO A 147 3.45 -0.80 13.52
CA PRO A 147 2.83 -1.24 12.28
C PRO A 147 3.63 -2.40 11.68
N LYS A 148 2.92 -3.45 11.25
CA LYS A 148 3.53 -4.61 10.59
C LYS A 148 4.13 -4.20 9.23
N PRO A 149 5.09 -4.94 8.68
CA PRO A 149 5.58 -4.68 7.32
C PRO A 149 4.48 -4.67 6.25
N THR A 150 3.39 -5.41 6.52
CA THR A 150 2.16 -5.45 5.70
C THR A 150 1.23 -4.27 5.90
N SER A 151 1.50 -3.37 6.85
CA SER A 151 0.63 -2.23 7.10
C SER A 151 0.56 -1.32 5.88
N LEU A 152 -0.58 -0.65 5.72
CA LEU A 152 -0.87 0.26 4.62
C LEU A 152 0.21 1.34 4.49
N GLN A 153 0.91 1.37 3.37
CA GLN A 153 1.95 2.35 3.07
C GLN A 153 1.38 3.55 2.30
N ASN A 154 0.48 3.28 1.38
CA ASN A 154 -0.17 4.31 0.57
C ASN A 154 -1.52 3.79 0.03
N PRO A 155 -2.63 4.54 0.14
CA PRO A 155 -3.93 4.09 -0.34
C PRO A 155 -4.03 4.03 -1.87
N THR A 156 -3.03 4.51 -2.61
CA THR A 156 -2.96 4.36 -4.08
C THR A 156 -2.56 2.93 -4.47
N ASP A 157 -1.65 2.33 -3.69
CA ASP A 157 -1.20 0.96 -3.86
C ASP A 157 -1.24 0.25 -2.49
N PRO A 158 -2.40 -0.26 -2.07
CA PRO A 158 -2.60 -0.81 -0.73
C PRO A 158 -1.95 -2.17 -0.51
N GLU A 159 -1.45 -2.81 -1.56
CA GLU A 159 -0.79 -4.11 -1.51
C GLU A 159 0.74 -3.98 -1.39
N ALA A 160 1.29 -2.81 -1.71
CA ALA A 160 2.71 -2.54 -1.54
C ALA A 160 3.11 -2.65 -0.07
N THR A 161 4.15 -3.43 0.21
CA THR A 161 4.62 -3.71 1.57
C THR A 161 5.99 -3.09 1.83
N PHE A 162 6.29 -2.87 3.11
CA PHE A 162 7.56 -2.32 3.55
C PHE A 162 8.56 -3.44 3.83
N SER A 163 9.77 -3.30 3.30
CA SER A 163 10.91 -4.14 3.63
C SER A 163 12.18 -3.30 3.82
N ALA A 164 13.14 -3.84 4.56
CA ALA A 164 14.46 -3.25 4.70
C ALA A 164 15.52 -4.31 4.33
N LYS A 165 16.29 -4.04 3.26
CA LYS A 165 17.37 -4.93 2.81
C LYS A 165 18.66 -4.14 2.69
N ALA A 166 19.75 -4.64 3.28
CA ALA A 166 21.06 -4.00 3.27
C ALA A 166 21.05 -2.52 3.73
N GLY A 167 20.23 -2.19 4.73
CA GLY A 167 20.10 -0.81 5.26
C GLY A 167 19.25 0.13 4.40
N LYS A 168 18.74 -0.31 3.25
CA LYS A 168 17.82 0.45 2.40
C LYS A 168 16.38 0.05 2.68
N LYS A 169 15.50 1.05 2.69
CA LYS A 169 14.06 0.86 2.83
C LYS A 169 13.45 0.71 1.43
N HIS A 170 12.59 -0.28 1.27
CA HIS A 170 11.87 -0.55 0.04
C HIS A 170 10.38 -0.62 0.34
N ILE A 171 9.57 0.07 -0.45
CA ILE A 171 8.12 -0.07 -0.44
C ILE A 171 7.72 -0.59 -1.81
N GLY A 172 7.09 -1.77 -1.85
CA GLY A 172 6.71 -2.39 -3.12
C GLY A 172 6.63 -3.90 -3.02
N TYR A 173 7.28 -4.57 -3.97
CA TYR A 173 7.13 -5.99 -4.24
C TYR A 173 8.49 -6.68 -4.40
N ALA A 174 8.49 -8.00 -4.35
CA ALA A 174 9.59 -8.84 -4.79
C ALA A 174 9.21 -9.57 -6.08
N ALA A 175 10.10 -9.57 -7.06
CA ALA A 175 9.99 -10.44 -8.23
C ALA A 175 10.99 -11.57 -8.09
N ASN A 176 10.52 -12.79 -7.99
CA ASN A 176 11.33 -14.00 -8.03
C ASN A 176 11.43 -14.43 -9.49
N ILE A 177 12.63 -14.50 -10.01
CA ILE A 177 12.93 -14.85 -11.41
C ILE A 177 13.68 -16.16 -11.43
N VAL A 178 13.23 -17.10 -12.25
CA VAL A 178 13.88 -18.38 -12.47
C VAL A 178 14.50 -18.40 -13.87
N GLU A 179 15.82 -18.58 -13.92
CA GLU A 179 16.57 -18.74 -15.16
C GLU A 179 16.99 -20.20 -15.37
N ALA A 180 16.82 -20.70 -16.58
CA ALA A 180 17.55 -21.87 -17.06
C ALA A 180 18.90 -21.41 -17.60
N VAL A 181 19.99 -22.08 -17.18
CA VAL A 181 21.37 -21.67 -17.50
C VAL A 181 22.11 -22.79 -18.14
N SER A 182 22.89 -22.51 -19.21
CA SER A 182 23.83 -23.42 -19.85
C SER A 182 25.04 -22.63 -20.37
N ASP A 183 26.05 -23.33 -20.90
CA ASP A 183 27.25 -22.72 -21.50
C ASP A 183 26.90 -21.78 -22.69
N GLY A 184 25.76 -21.98 -23.32
CA GLY A 184 25.27 -21.17 -24.45
C GLY A 184 24.50 -19.89 -24.03
N GLY A 185 24.25 -19.68 -22.75
CA GLY A 185 23.51 -18.52 -22.25
C GLY A 185 22.45 -18.86 -21.18
N SER A 186 21.58 -17.91 -20.93
CA SER A 186 20.46 -18.10 -20.00
C SER A 186 19.15 -17.56 -20.58
N VAL A 187 18.05 -18.10 -20.12
CA VAL A 187 16.70 -17.62 -20.44
C VAL A 187 15.81 -17.66 -19.19
N ILE A 188 15.02 -16.61 -18.96
CA ILE A 188 14.02 -16.59 -17.89
C ILE A 188 12.91 -17.57 -18.28
N VAL A 189 12.69 -18.58 -17.45
CA VAL A 189 11.69 -19.65 -17.70
C VAL A 189 10.48 -19.55 -16.81
N ASP A 190 10.58 -18.78 -15.72
CA ASP A 190 9.47 -18.55 -14.80
C ASP A 190 9.67 -17.27 -14.00
N TYR A 191 8.59 -16.69 -13.50
CA TYR A 191 8.64 -15.55 -12.58
C TYR A 191 7.42 -15.53 -11.67
N GLN A 192 7.58 -14.94 -10.49
CA GLN A 192 6.50 -14.74 -9.54
C GLN A 192 6.62 -13.37 -8.89
N TYR A 193 5.51 -12.64 -8.78
CA TYR A 193 5.42 -11.41 -8.00
C TYR A 193 4.81 -11.70 -6.64
N GLU A 194 5.46 -11.22 -5.59
CA GLU A 194 4.99 -11.35 -4.22
C GLU A 194 5.21 -10.05 -3.44
N GLN A 195 4.57 -9.97 -2.28
CA GLN A 195 4.88 -8.91 -1.32
C GLN A 195 6.35 -9.06 -0.89
N ASN A 196 7.07 -7.94 -0.74
CA ASN A 196 8.52 -7.94 -0.48
C ASN A 196 8.92 -8.39 0.94
N ILE A 197 7.96 -8.84 1.73
CA ILE A 197 8.14 -9.43 3.07
C ILE A 197 8.41 -10.93 3.05
N TYR A 198 8.18 -11.61 1.92
CA TYR A 198 8.47 -13.03 1.80
C TYR A 198 9.97 -13.27 1.65
N SER A 199 10.47 -14.27 2.39
CA SER A 199 11.87 -14.69 2.35
C SER A 199 12.09 -15.65 1.18
N ASP A 200 13.26 -15.55 0.53
CA ASP A 200 13.71 -16.45 -0.55
C ASP A 200 13.89 -17.91 -0.09
N SER A 201 13.67 -18.20 1.18
CA SER A 201 13.95 -19.49 1.82
C SER A 201 12.70 -20.38 2.03
N ARG A 202 11.73 -20.31 1.11
CA ARG A 202 10.60 -21.26 1.07
C ARG A 202 10.73 -22.24 -0.07
#